data_fe07bc85c3c918f1f7ec2aa318f645d7
#
_entry.id   fe07bc85c3c918f1f7ec2aa318f645d7
#
_cell.length_a   1.000
_cell.length_b   1.000
_cell.length_c   1.000
_cell.angle_alpha   90.00
_cell.angle_beta   90.00
_cell.angle_gamma   90.00
#
_symmetry.space_group_name_H-M   'P 1'
#
loop_
_entity.id
_entity.type
_entity.pdbx_description
1 polymer ?
#
loop_
_entity_poly.entity_id
_entity_poly.type
_entity_poly.pdbx_seq_one_letter_code
_entity_poly.pdbx_strand_id
1 'polypeptide(L)'
;MAYEDLLFLPLALAYARNVQKVPEPLYYYFKRPGATTQARNAMHHFDRPKVAGMLVRELEERGLYAPYQEEVSWQLIVVYLETVYKALSSFDRPPVDRLYELRAFMRANLPGYRTNRYYRESAQGWLRGLGALNDLSPRLLVLLYGTYKKVVP
;
A
#
# COMPACT_ATOMS: atom_id res chain seq x y z
N MET A 1 -12.68 5.14 10.11
CA MET A 1 -11.64 4.33 9.43
C MET A 1 -10.86 5.28 8.54
N ALA A 2 -9.57 5.23 8.57
CA ALA A 2 -8.74 6.05 7.67
C ALA A 2 -8.61 5.35 6.29
N TYR A 3 -8.36 6.15 5.24
CA TYR A 3 -8.15 5.65 3.87
C TYR A 3 -9.39 5.08 3.18
N GLU A 4 -10.57 5.64 3.43
CA GLU A 4 -11.82 5.31 2.76
C GLU A 4 -11.75 5.50 1.24
N ASP A 5 -10.91 6.39 0.77
CA ASP A 5 -10.64 6.67 -0.65
C ASP A 5 -10.05 5.45 -1.39
N LEU A 6 -9.26 4.62 -0.69
CA LEU A 6 -8.74 3.35 -1.24
C LEU A 6 -9.84 2.31 -1.52
N LEU A 7 -10.99 2.42 -0.88
CA LEU A 7 -12.14 1.58 -1.12
C LEU A 7 -13.10 2.21 -2.13
N PHE A 8 -13.49 3.47 -1.86
CA PHE A 8 -14.56 4.15 -2.59
C PHE A 8 -14.19 4.39 -4.05
N LEU A 9 -13.01 4.96 -4.32
CA LEU A 9 -12.64 5.36 -5.68
C LEU A 9 -12.52 4.18 -6.66
N PRO A 10 -11.81 3.08 -6.35
CA PRO A 10 -11.75 1.93 -7.25
C PRO A 10 -13.10 1.26 -7.45
N LEU A 11 -13.92 1.22 -6.40
CA LEU A 11 -15.27 0.66 -6.51
C LEU A 11 -16.15 1.51 -7.43
N ALA A 12 -16.11 2.84 -7.30
CA ALA A 12 -16.82 3.75 -8.18
C ALA A 12 -16.36 3.62 -9.64
N LEU A 13 -15.05 3.48 -9.88
CA LEU A 13 -14.48 3.26 -11.20
C LEU A 13 -14.93 1.93 -11.83
N ALA A 14 -15.06 0.86 -11.03
CA ALA A 14 -15.52 -0.44 -11.50
C ALA A 14 -16.97 -0.41 -12.01
N TYR A 15 -17.79 0.54 -11.54
CA TYR A 15 -19.15 0.79 -12.03
C TYR A 15 -19.25 1.83 -13.13
N ALA A 16 -18.20 2.60 -13.37
CA ALA A 16 -18.24 3.67 -14.35
C ALA A 16 -18.28 3.12 -15.78
N ARG A 17 -19.28 3.54 -16.56
CA ARG A 17 -19.36 3.21 -18.00
C ARG A 17 -18.40 4.03 -18.84
N ASN A 18 -18.18 5.29 -18.44
CA ASN A 18 -17.29 6.22 -19.11
C ASN A 18 -16.48 6.99 -18.06
N VAL A 19 -15.18 7.11 -18.30
CA VAL A 19 -14.27 7.91 -17.47
C VAL A 19 -13.61 8.94 -18.36
N GLN A 20 -13.71 10.21 -18.00
CA GLN A 20 -13.07 11.30 -18.72
C GLN A 20 -12.10 12.04 -17.81
N LYS A 21 -10.91 12.28 -18.33
CA LYS A 21 -9.92 13.11 -17.65
C LYS A 21 -10.17 14.58 -17.99
N VAL A 22 -10.30 15.41 -16.96
CA VAL A 22 -10.30 16.87 -17.09
C VAL A 22 -8.85 17.35 -16.91
N PRO A 23 -8.28 18.06 -17.91
CA PRO A 23 -6.87 18.49 -17.85
C PRO A 23 -6.63 19.64 -16.86
N GLU A 24 -7.66 20.44 -16.58
CA GLU A 24 -7.57 21.56 -15.65
C GLU A 24 -7.47 21.07 -14.19
N PRO A 25 -6.61 21.69 -13.37
CA PRO A 25 -6.56 21.38 -11.94
C PRO A 25 -7.78 21.96 -11.22
N LEU A 26 -8.75 21.10 -10.90
CA LEU A 26 -10.00 21.50 -10.22
C LEU A 26 -9.97 21.38 -8.69
N TYR A 27 -8.87 20.88 -8.14
CA TYR A 27 -8.76 20.61 -6.71
C TYR A 27 -7.39 21.04 -6.17
N TYR A 28 -7.40 21.83 -5.08
CA TYR A 28 -6.20 22.22 -4.35
C TYR A 28 -6.02 21.35 -3.12
N TYR A 29 -5.01 20.46 -3.14
CA TYR A 29 -4.65 19.64 -1.99
C TYR A 29 -3.74 20.42 -1.04
N PHE A 30 -4.31 20.95 0.04
CA PHE A 30 -3.57 21.72 1.02
C PHE A 30 -2.91 20.81 2.06
N LYS A 31 -1.58 20.70 2.01
CA LYS A 31 -0.80 19.95 3.01
C LYS A 31 -0.60 20.81 4.26
N ARG A 32 -1.28 20.45 5.35
CA ARG A 32 -1.15 21.11 6.65
C ARG A 32 -0.18 20.34 7.55
N PRO A 33 0.65 21.03 8.37
CA PRO A 33 1.36 20.39 9.48
C PRO A 33 0.36 19.64 10.38
N GLY A 34 0.69 18.40 10.76
CA GLY A 34 -0.21 17.56 11.56
C GLY A 34 -1.34 16.86 10.80
N ALA A 35 -1.37 16.94 9.47
CA ALA A 35 -2.32 16.16 8.68
C ALA A 35 -2.16 14.65 8.97
N THR A 36 -3.29 13.93 9.02
CA THR A 36 -3.34 12.49 9.32
C THR A 36 -2.35 11.67 8.48
N THR A 37 -2.22 12.01 7.18
CA THR A 37 -1.30 11.33 6.25
C THR A 37 0.19 11.55 6.56
N GLN A 38 0.52 12.57 7.37
CA GLN A 38 1.89 12.93 7.77
C GLN A 38 2.18 12.60 9.24
N ALA A 39 1.21 12.07 9.98
CA ALA A 39 1.35 11.77 11.40
C ALA A 39 2.48 10.75 11.63
N ARG A 40 3.42 11.11 12.52
CA ARG A 40 4.48 10.19 12.95
C ARG A 40 3.96 9.21 14.00
N ASN A 41 4.54 8.03 14.06
CA ASN A 41 4.18 6.96 15.00
C ASN A 41 2.69 6.57 14.99
N ALA A 42 2.00 6.83 13.89
CA ALA A 42 0.56 6.67 13.80
C ALA A 42 0.17 5.28 13.31
N MET A 43 -0.46 4.50 14.18
CA MET A 43 -0.84 3.11 13.90
C MET A 43 -1.90 2.98 12.80
N HIS A 44 -2.68 4.03 12.49
CA HIS A 44 -3.66 4.02 11.40
C HIS A 44 -3.03 3.76 10.02
N HIS A 45 -1.71 3.95 9.84
CA HIS A 45 -1.04 3.56 8.59
C HIS A 45 -1.22 2.08 8.26
N PHE A 46 -1.43 1.23 9.28
CA PHE A 46 -1.69 -0.21 9.10
C PHE A 46 -3.16 -0.55 8.83
N ASP A 47 -4.05 0.43 8.75
CA ASP A 47 -5.43 0.21 8.30
C ASP A 47 -5.53 0.08 6.77
N ARG A 48 -4.56 0.64 6.03
CA ARG A 48 -4.53 0.59 4.56
C ARG A 48 -4.70 -0.83 3.97
N PRO A 49 -3.93 -1.86 4.40
CA PRO A 49 -4.11 -3.22 3.91
C PRO A 49 -5.50 -3.80 4.21
N LYS A 50 -6.08 -3.45 5.37
CA LYS A 50 -7.45 -3.89 5.72
C LYS A 50 -8.48 -3.31 4.75
N VAL A 51 -8.36 -2.01 4.44
CA VAL A 51 -9.23 -1.33 3.49
C VAL A 51 -9.08 -1.91 2.08
N ALA A 52 -7.84 -2.17 1.65
CA ALA A 52 -7.59 -2.82 0.36
C ALA A 52 -8.17 -4.25 0.31
N GLY A 53 -8.11 -5.00 1.41
CA GLY A 53 -8.77 -6.31 1.53
C GLY A 53 -10.31 -6.22 1.51
N MET A 54 -10.89 -5.13 2.02
CA MET A 54 -12.34 -4.86 1.89
C MET A 54 -12.72 -4.61 0.43
N LEU A 55 -11.90 -3.86 -0.33
CA LEU A 55 -12.13 -3.64 -1.76
C LEU A 55 -12.20 -4.96 -2.54
N VAL A 56 -11.26 -5.88 -2.28
CA VAL A 56 -11.27 -7.20 -2.94
C VAL A 56 -12.59 -7.92 -2.68
N ARG A 57 -13.01 -8.01 -1.42
CA ARG A 57 -14.28 -8.67 -1.05
C ARG A 57 -15.49 -8.02 -1.70
N GLU A 58 -15.59 -6.70 -1.66
CA GLU A 58 -16.68 -5.96 -2.29
C GLU A 58 -16.77 -6.22 -3.80
N LEU A 59 -15.62 -6.29 -4.48
CA LEU A 59 -15.58 -6.60 -5.91
C LEU A 59 -15.93 -8.08 -6.19
N GLU A 60 -15.50 -9.02 -5.34
CA GLU A 60 -15.85 -10.43 -5.44
C GLU A 60 -17.35 -10.66 -5.26
N GLU A 61 -17.94 -10.11 -4.19
CA GLU A 61 -19.38 -10.22 -3.88
C GLU A 61 -20.26 -9.66 -5.00
N ARG A 62 -19.73 -8.69 -5.76
CA ARG A 62 -20.44 -8.06 -6.88
C ARG A 62 -20.11 -8.68 -8.24
N GLY A 63 -19.26 -9.69 -8.30
CA GLY A 63 -18.82 -10.33 -9.55
C GLY A 63 -17.94 -9.42 -10.44
N LEU A 64 -17.35 -8.35 -9.86
CA LEU A 64 -16.54 -7.37 -10.57
C LEU A 64 -15.02 -7.60 -10.40
N TYR A 65 -14.62 -8.58 -9.60
CA TYR A 65 -13.20 -8.83 -9.34
C TYR A 65 -12.46 -9.41 -10.55
N ALA A 66 -13.03 -10.46 -11.16
CA ALA A 66 -12.33 -11.22 -12.20
C ALA A 66 -11.88 -10.37 -13.41
N PRO A 67 -12.69 -9.43 -13.96
CA PRO A 67 -12.25 -8.56 -15.06
C PRO A 67 -11.11 -7.61 -14.71
N TYR A 68 -10.93 -7.27 -13.42
CA TYR A 68 -9.96 -6.28 -12.93
C TYR A 68 -8.93 -6.87 -11.95
N GLN A 69 -8.78 -8.18 -11.96
CA GLN A 69 -7.93 -8.90 -11.00
C GLN A 69 -6.49 -8.37 -10.97
N GLU A 70 -5.89 -8.12 -12.12
CA GLU A 70 -4.51 -7.60 -12.23
C GLU A 70 -4.37 -6.20 -11.63
N GLU A 71 -5.33 -5.30 -11.93
CA GLU A 71 -5.35 -3.92 -11.46
C GLU A 71 -5.61 -3.84 -9.95
N VAL A 72 -6.58 -4.60 -9.47
CA VAL A 72 -6.92 -4.67 -8.03
C VAL A 72 -5.77 -5.30 -7.25
N SER A 73 -5.16 -6.36 -7.76
CA SER A 73 -3.95 -6.96 -7.19
C SER A 73 -2.80 -5.96 -7.15
N TRP A 74 -2.61 -5.18 -8.20
CA TRP A 74 -1.60 -4.12 -8.23
C TRP A 74 -1.85 -3.07 -7.14
N GLN A 75 -3.08 -2.63 -6.95
CA GLN A 75 -3.41 -1.69 -5.88
C GLN A 75 -3.07 -2.26 -4.50
N LEU A 76 -3.39 -3.52 -4.24
CA LEU A 76 -3.04 -4.20 -3.00
C LEU A 76 -1.51 -4.25 -2.78
N ILE A 77 -0.76 -4.52 -3.85
CA ILE A 77 0.71 -4.52 -3.83
C ILE A 77 1.26 -3.12 -3.50
N VAL A 78 0.75 -2.07 -4.14
CA VAL A 78 1.15 -0.68 -3.85
C VAL A 78 0.89 -0.34 -2.39
N VAL A 79 -0.30 -0.64 -1.89
CA VAL A 79 -0.66 -0.43 -0.49
C VAL A 79 0.29 -1.17 0.46
N TYR A 80 0.64 -2.40 0.14
CA TYR A 80 1.62 -3.17 0.91
C TYR A 80 2.99 -2.49 0.94
N LEU A 81 3.56 -2.20 -0.24
CA LEU A 81 4.90 -1.61 -0.36
C LEU A 81 4.98 -0.25 0.34
N GLU A 82 3.99 0.60 0.15
CA GLU A 82 3.91 1.90 0.80
C GLU A 82 3.73 1.79 2.32
N THR A 83 2.97 0.79 2.80
CA THR A 83 2.82 0.57 4.24
C THR A 83 4.12 0.09 4.87
N VAL A 84 4.87 -0.80 4.19
CA VAL A 84 6.23 -1.18 4.62
C VAL A 84 7.13 0.06 4.70
N TYR A 85 7.13 0.89 3.66
CA TYR A 85 7.90 2.14 3.67
C TYR A 85 7.49 3.09 4.80
N LYS A 86 6.18 3.29 5.02
CA LYS A 86 5.65 4.12 6.11
C LYS A 86 6.04 3.58 7.48
N ALA A 87 6.03 2.27 7.69
CA ALA A 87 6.48 1.64 8.92
C ALA A 87 7.95 1.96 9.25
N LEU A 88 8.78 2.11 8.22
CA LEU A 88 10.20 2.45 8.38
C LEU A 88 10.44 3.96 8.53
N SER A 89 9.75 4.78 7.73
CA SER A 89 10.05 6.21 7.58
C SER A 89 9.30 7.09 8.59
N SER A 90 8.10 6.69 9.02
CA SER A 90 7.23 7.51 9.87
C SER A 90 7.24 7.11 11.34
N PHE A 91 7.98 6.07 11.71
CA PHE A 91 8.11 5.63 13.10
C PHE A 91 9.55 5.86 13.60
N ASP A 92 9.65 6.33 14.83
CA ASP A 92 10.94 6.47 15.51
C ASP A 92 11.55 5.09 15.80
N ARG A 93 10.69 4.14 16.14
CA ARG A 93 11.00 2.71 16.26
C ARG A 93 10.02 1.93 15.37
N PRO A 94 10.47 1.38 14.24
CA PRO A 94 9.61 0.63 13.36
C PRO A 94 8.90 -0.53 14.08
N PRO A 95 7.56 -0.65 13.99
CA PRO A 95 6.80 -1.67 14.69
C PRO A 95 6.94 -3.02 13.98
N VAL A 96 7.94 -3.80 14.38
CA VAL A 96 8.33 -5.07 13.77
C VAL A 96 7.17 -6.07 13.72
N ASP A 97 6.36 -6.13 14.78
CA ASP A 97 5.22 -7.05 14.86
C ASP A 97 4.18 -6.72 13.78
N ARG A 98 3.94 -5.44 13.50
CA ARG A 98 3.05 -5.01 12.43
C ARG A 98 3.60 -5.33 11.03
N LEU A 99 4.91 -5.31 10.86
CA LEU A 99 5.54 -5.76 9.62
C LEU A 99 5.38 -7.29 9.41
N TYR A 100 5.41 -8.08 10.48
CA TYR A 100 5.08 -9.51 10.42
C TYR A 100 3.61 -9.75 10.04
N GLU A 101 2.68 -9.01 10.66
CA GLU A 101 1.25 -9.07 10.32
C GLU A 101 1.01 -8.72 8.85
N LEU A 102 1.64 -7.64 8.37
CA LEU A 102 1.55 -7.19 6.99
C LEU A 102 2.09 -8.22 6.00
N ARG A 103 3.22 -8.85 6.33
CA ARG A 103 3.79 -9.97 5.54
C ARG A 103 2.83 -11.16 5.50
N ALA A 104 2.26 -11.54 6.64
CA ALA A 104 1.30 -12.63 6.72
C ALA A 104 0.05 -12.33 5.90
N PHE A 105 -0.46 -11.10 5.96
CA PHE A 105 -1.58 -10.63 5.16
C PHE A 105 -1.31 -10.78 3.66
N MET A 106 -0.15 -10.35 3.16
CA MET A 106 0.20 -10.49 1.74
C MET A 106 0.33 -11.94 1.29
N ARG A 107 0.94 -12.79 2.12
CA ARG A 107 1.06 -14.21 1.81
C ARG A 107 -0.29 -14.94 1.74
N ALA A 108 -1.25 -14.54 2.58
CA ALA A 108 -2.57 -15.12 2.59
C ALA A 108 -3.45 -14.65 1.44
N ASN A 109 -3.39 -13.36 1.09
CA ASN A 109 -4.32 -12.76 0.13
C ASN A 109 -3.76 -12.70 -1.30
N LEU A 110 -2.43 -12.64 -1.47
CA LEU A 110 -1.80 -12.52 -2.79
C LEU A 110 -0.45 -13.26 -2.83
N PRO A 111 -0.46 -14.60 -2.69
CA PRO A 111 0.76 -15.39 -2.79
C PRO A 111 1.39 -15.24 -4.16
N GLY A 112 2.49 -14.93 -4.46
CA GLY A 112 3.07 -14.77 -5.80
C GLY A 112 2.83 -13.41 -6.45
N TYR A 113 2.51 -12.38 -5.66
CA TYR A 113 2.25 -11.01 -6.14
C TYR A 113 3.36 -10.45 -7.05
N ARG A 114 4.57 -11.01 -6.97
CA ARG A 114 5.73 -10.59 -7.78
C ARG A 114 5.59 -10.95 -9.27
N THR A 115 4.64 -11.82 -9.62
CA THR A 115 4.33 -12.16 -11.02
C THR A 115 3.40 -11.15 -11.68
N ASN A 116 2.69 -10.32 -10.90
CA ASN A 116 1.83 -9.26 -11.41
C ASN A 116 2.59 -8.36 -12.39
N ARG A 117 2.01 -8.07 -13.57
CA ARG A 117 2.67 -7.29 -14.62
C ARG A 117 3.05 -5.89 -14.17
N TYR A 118 2.15 -5.20 -13.47
CA TYR A 118 2.39 -3.84 -12.98
C TYR A 118 3.48 -3.79 -11.90
N TYR A 119 3.57 -4.82 -11.06
CA TYR A 119 4.70 -4.92 -10.12
C TYR A 119 6.04 -5.02 -10.85
N ARG A 120 6.10 -5.77 -11.94
CA ARG A 120 7.33 -5.95 -12.71
C ARG A 120 7.72 -4.71 -13.51
N GLU A 121 6.73 -4.01 -14.07
CA GLU A 121 6.93 -2.89 -15.00
C GLU A 121 6.93 -1.52 -14.30
N SER A 122 6.05 -1.32 -13.31
CA SER A 122 5.77 -0.01 -12.73
C SER A 122 6.30 0.19 -11.31
N ALA A 123 6.55 -0.89 -10.55
CA ALA A 123 7.04 -0.74 -9.19
C ALA A 123 8.49 -0.23 -9.16
N GLN A 124 8.71 0.83 -8.39
CA GLN A 124 10.06 1.38 -8.20
C GLN A 124 10.99 0.36 -7.57
N GLY A 125 12.23 0.24 -8.09
CA GLY A 125 13.19 -0.79 -7.69
C GLY A 125 13.49 -0.80 -6.18
N TRP A 126 13.61 0.37 -5.55
CA TRP A 126 13.85 0.45 -4.11
C TRP A 126 12.66 -0.03 -3.27
N LEU A 127 11.41 0.25 -3.69
CA LEU A 127 10.21 -0.27 -3.04
C LEU A 127 10.14 -1.81 -3.17
N ARG A 128 10.48 -2.35 -4.34
CA ARG A 128 10.59 -3.81 -4.53
C ARG A 128 11.61 -4.42 -3.58
N GLY A 129 12.75 -3.74 -3.39
CA GLY A 129 13.77 -4.14 -2.43
C GLY A 129 13.26 -4.18 -0.99
N LEU A 130 12.53 -3.15 -0.54
CA LEU A 130 11.91 -3.13 0.79
C LEU A 130 10.89 -4.25 0.97
N GLY A 131 10.02 -4.48 -0.03
CA GLY A 131 9.05 -5.57 -0.01
C GLY A 131 9.75 -6.93 0.06
N ALA A 132 10.80 -7.15 -0.74
CA ALA A 132 11.57 -8.38 -0.75
C ALA A 132 12.26 -8.66 0.60
N LEU A 133 12.83 -7.63 1.22
CA LEU A 133 13.44 -7.74 2.55
C LEU A 133 12.39 -8.01 3.64
N ASN A 134 11.21 -7.38 3.56
CA ASN A 134 10.13 -7.66 4.49
C ASN A 134 9.63 -9.11 4.36
N ASP A 135 9.51 -9.62 3.14
CA ASP A 135 9.11 -11.00 2.89
C ASP A 135 10.15 -12.02 3.41
N LEU A 136 11.43 -11.65 3.35
CA LEU A 136 12.50 -12.48 3.89
C LEU A 136 12.50 -12.42 5.42
N SER A 137 12.67 -11.23 5.98
CA SER A 137 12.69 -11.01 7.44
C SER A 137 12.39 -9.54 7.78
N PRO A 138 11.24 -9.24 8.43
CA PRO A 138 10.97 -7.90 8.95
C PRO A 138 12.04 -7.36 9.90
N ARG A 139 12.64 -8.22 10.72
CA ARG A 139 13.75 -7.83 11.62
C ARG A 139 14.99 -7.40 10.84
N LEU A 140 15.38 -8.16 9.82
CA LEU A 140 16.50 -7.84 8.95
C LEU A 140 16.25 -6.52 8.21
N LEU A 141 15.06 -6.33 7.68
CA LEU A 141 14.65 -5.08 7.04
C LEU A 141 14.84 -3.88 7.95
N VAL A 142 14.35 -3.96 9.20
CA VAL A 142 14.46 -2.86 10.17
C VAL A 142 15.92 -2.59 10.54
N LEU A 143 16.73 -3.63 10.71
CA LEU A 143 18.16 -3.50 11.01
C LEU A 143 18.90 -2.79 9.86
N LEU A 144 18.73 -3.25 8.63
CA LEU A 144 19.38 -2.67 7.45
C LEU A 144 18.93 -1.22 7.20
N TYR A 145 17.64 -0.95 7.34
CA TYR A 145 17.12 0.42 7.20
C TYR A 145 17.66 1.35 8.29
N GLY A 146 17.77 0.87 9.53
CA GLY A 146 18.36 1.64 10.63
C GLY A 146 19.85 1.96 10.39
N THR A 147 20.60 1.04 9.80
CA THR A 147 21.99 1.26 9.40
C THR A 147 22.08 2.28 8.26
N TYR A 148 21.22 2.13 7.24
CA TYR A 148 21.15 3.08 6.12
C TYR A 148 20.90 4.52 6.59
N LYS A 149 19.94 4.74 7.49
CA LYS A 149 19.65 6.07 8.05
C LYS A 149 20.80 6.73 8.81
N LYS A 150 21.75 5.95 9.33
CA LYS A 150 22.94 6.49 10.02
C LYS A 150 24.03 6.93 9.05
N VAL A 151 24.03 6.38 7.83
CA VAL A 151 25.08 6.62 6.82
C VAL A 151 24.64 7.69 5.82
N VAL A 152 23.34 7.78 5.57
CA VAL A 152 22.75 8.75 4.62
C VAL A 152 21.83 9.69 5.41
N PRO A 153 22.34 10.85 5.85
CA PRO A 153 21.60 11.84 6.63
C PRO A 153 20.46 12.52 5.83
#